data_417fdff9acf1442d3ab8c9b340c5ef74
#
_entry.id   417fdff9acf1442d3ab8c9b340c5ef74
#
_cell.length_a   1.000
_cell.length_b   1.000
_cell.length_c   1.000
_cell.angle_alpha   90.00
_cell.angle_beta   90.00
_cell.angle_gamma   90.00
#
_symmetry.space_group_name_H-M   'P 1'
#
loop_
_entity.id
_entity.type
_entity.pdbx_description
1 polymer ?
#
loop_
_entity_poly.entity_id
_entity_poly.type
_entity_poly.pdbx_seq_one_letter_code
_entity_poly.pdbx_strand_id
1 'polypeptide(L)'
;QDGVDFITIHAGLNREAVETVKRNKRLTHIVSRGGSLLFAWMELNNKENPFFEYYDELLDICAKYDMTISLGDALRPGSINDSTDANQIKELIALGELTKRAWKKNVQVIIEGPGHMALNEIEANMLLQKKLCHGAPFYVLGPLVTDVAPGYDHITSAIGGAIAATYGADFLCYVTPAEHLRLPNLEDMKEGIVATKIAAHAADIAKGIKGAREWDNKMSKARADIDWDTMFALALEPEKARRYRAESKPHDEESCTMCGKMCSMRTMKKILNGEDLNILRD
;
A
#
# COMPACT_ATOMS: atom_id res chain seq x y z
N GLN A 1 18.57 21.60 6.81
CA GLN A 1 19.84 21.70 7.53
C GLN A 1 20.15 20.41 8.27
N ASP A 2 19.14 19.73 8.82
CA ASP A 2 19.29 18.53 9.63
C ASP A 2 19.28 17.23 8.78
N GLY A 3 19.29 17.34 7.44
CA GLY A 3 19.36 16.20 6.52
C GLY A 3 18.01 15.50 6.27
N VAL A 4 16.91 16.24 6.33
CA VAL A 4 15.58 15.71 5.97
C VAL A 4 15.45 15.64 4.45
N ASP A 5 15.11 14.47 3.92
CA ASP A 5 15.01 14.22 2.47
C ASP A 5 13.64 14.57 1.90
N PHE A 6 12.57 14.39 2.67
CA PHE A 6 11.21 14.78 2.27
C PHE A 6 10.34 15.19 3.45
N ILE A 7 9.30 15.97 3.17
CA ILE A 7 8.29 16.40 4.15
C ILE A 7 6.87 16.16 3.62
N THR A 8 5.96 15.78 4.51
CA THR A 8 4.53 15.69 4.20
C THR A 8 3.81 16.97 4.64
N ILE A 9 3.05 17.57 3.74
CA ILE A 9 2.22 18.76 4.00
C ILE A 9 0.83 18.63 3.37
N HIS A 10 -0.19 19.08 4.07
CA HIS A 10 -1.57 19.09 3.58
C HIS A 10 -1.90 20.41 2.87
N ALA A 11 -1.16 20.75 1.82
CA ALA A 11 -1.36 22.01 1.08
C ALA A 11 -2.62 22.01 0.19
N GLY A 12 -3.18 20.84 -0.15
CA GLY A 12 -4.39 20.72 -0.98
C GLY A 12 -5.69 21.18 -0.31
N LEU A 13 -5.71 21.20 1.04
CA LEU A 13 -6.85 21.67 1.82
C LEU A 13 -6.88 23.21 1.84
N ASN A 14 -7.48 23.83 0.85
CA ASN A 14 -7.69 25.28 0.76
C ASN A 14 -9.12 25.68 1.16
N ARG A 15 -9.42 27.00 1.17
CA ARG A 15 -10.77 27.50 1.53
C ARG A 15 -11.88 26.95 0.64
N GLU A 16 -11.64 26.70 -0.65
CA GLU A 16 -12.64 26.08 -1.52
C GLU A 16 -12.92 24.64 -1.13
N ALA A 17 -11.90 23.89 -0.74
CA ALA A 17 -12.04 22.52 -0.24
C ALA A 17 -12.81 22.50 1.09
N VAL A 18 -12.55 23.45 2.01
CA VAL A 18 -13.30 23.62 3.25
C VAL A 18 -14.79 23.83 2.98
N GLU A 19 -15.16 24.71 2.03
CA GLU A 19 -16.56 24.91 1.65
C GLU A 19 -17.20 23.66 1.04
N THR A 20 -16.41 22.86 0.32
CA THR A 20 -16.88 21.57 -0.22
C THR A 20 -17.18 20.58 0.91
N VAL A 21 -16.31 20.48 1.92
CA VAL A 21 -16.51 19.63 3.11
C VAL A 21 -17.79 20.02 3.87
N LYS A 22 -18.07 21.30 4.02
CA LYS A 22 -19.29 21.79 4.70
C LYS A 22 -20.56 21.38 3.97
N ARG A 23 -20.54 21.33 2.64
CA ARG A 23 -21.69 20.99 1.78
C ARG A 23 -21.87 19.48 1.63
N ASN A 24 -20.79 18.73 1.53
CA ASN A 24 -20.81 17.30 1.31
C ASN A 24 -20.43 16.56 2.60
N LYS A 25 -21.46 16.17 3.34
CA LYS A 25 -21.28 15.45 4.61
C LYS A 25 -20.82 14.02 4.33
N ARG A 26 -19.75 13.61 5.00
CA ARG A 26 -19.23 12.25 5.01
C ARG A 26 -19.66 11.51 6.26
N LEU A 27 -19.65 10.18 6.21
CA LEU A 27 -19.87 9.34 7.40
C LEU A 27 -18.74 9.49 8.42
N THR A 28 -17.50 9.51 7.93
CA THR A 28 -16.29 9.55 8.78
C THR A 28 -15.65 10.94 8.87
N HIS A 29 -16.20 11.96 8.21
CA HIS A 29 -15.67 13.33 8.18
C HIS A 29 -14.23 13.41 7.62
N ILE A 30 -13.32 14.13 8.32
CA ILE A 30 -11.90 14.25 8.00
C ILE A 30 -11.12 13.33 8.93
N VAL A 31 -10.59 12.24 8.40
CA VAL A 31 -9.86 11.21 9.19
C VAL A 31 -8.36 11.47 9.25
N SER A 32 -7.82 12.31 8.37
CA SER A 32 -6.43 12.75 8.45
C SER A 32 -6.21 13.61 9.70
N ARG A 33 -5.26 13.22 10.56
CA ARG A 33 -4.95 14.00 11.76
C ARG A 33 -4.47 15.41 11.41
N GLY A 34 -3.51 15.53 10.49
CA GLY A 34 -3.01 16.82 10.01
C GLY A 34 -4.10 17.62 9.30
N GLY A 35 -4.90 16.96 8.45
CA GLY A 35 -6.02 17.57 7.74
C GLY A 35 -7.09 18.14 8.68
N SER A 36 -7.50 17.38 9.70
CA SER A 36 -8.52 17.83 10.67
C SER A 36 -8.05 18.99 11.54
N LEU A 37 -6.79 18.96 11.98
CA LEU A 37 -6.20 20.08 12.76
C LEU A 37 -6.09 21.34 11.91
N LEU A 38 -5.69 21.20 10.66
CA LEU A 38 -5.57 22.32 9.73
C LEU A 38 -6.95 22.89 9.38
N PHE A 39 -7.94 22.05 9.11
CA PHE A 39 -9.32 22.45 8.92
C PHE A 39 -9.85 23.27 10.12
N ALA A 40 -9.66 22.77 11.33
CA ALA A 40 -10.04 23.45 12.56
C ALA A 40 -9.34 24.81 12.70
N TRP A 41 -8.04 24.85 12.42
CA TRP A 41 -7.28 26.11 12.49
C TRP A 41 -7.80 27.15 11.48
N MET A 42 -8.07 26.74 10.24
CA MET A 42 -8.62 27.59 9.19
C MET A 42 -9.97 28.19 9.57
N GLU A 43 -10.87 27.36 10.15
CA GLU A 43 -12.19 27.78 10.56
C GLU A 43 -12.17 28.72 11.79
N LEU A 44 -11.39 28.35 12.81
CA LEU A 44 -11.27 29.16 14.03
C LEU A 44 -10.66 30.54 13.79
N ASN A 45 -9.70 30.63 12.89
CA ASN A 45 -9.01 31.87 12.59
C ASN A 45 -9.58 32.62 11.37
N ASN A 46 -10.52 32.01 10.65
CA ASN A 46 -11.03 32.51 9.37
C ASN A 46 -9.92 32.90 8.38
N LYS A 47 -8.89 32.05 8.26
CA LYS A 47 -7.72 32.23 7.40
C LYS A 47 -7.57 31.10 6.39
N GLU A 48 -6.80 31.37 5.34
CA GLU A 48 -6.37 30.35 4.39
C GLU A 48 -5.35 29.41 5.05
N ASN A 49 -5.25 28.20 4.50
CA ASN A 49 -4.22 27.25 4.85
C ASN A 49 -2.83 27.84 4.61
N PRO A 50 -1.97 27.98 5.63
CA PRO A 50 -0.65 28.60 5.45
C PRO A 50 0.24 27.80 4.48
N PHE A 51 0.11 26.46 4.39
CA PHE A 51 0.87 25.65 3.44
C PHE A 51 0.40 25.85 1.99
N PHE A 52 -0.83 26.28 1.77
CA PHE A 52 -1.35 26.68 0.47
C PHE A 52 -0.99 28.14 0.15
N GLU A 53 -1.20 29.03 1.10
CA GLU A 53 -0.96 30.48 0.95
C GLU A 53 0.51 30.80 0.68
N TYR A 54 1.43 30.21 1.46
CA TYR A 54 2.88 30.41 1.37
C TYR A 54 3.59 29.27 0.64
N TYR A 55 2.90 28.59 -0.27
CA TYR A 55 3.44 27.39 -0.93
C TYR A 55 4.73 27.68 -1.72
N ASP A 56 4.80 28.82 -2.40
CA ASP A 56 5.99 29.16 -3.20
C ASP A 56 7.23 29.45 -2.34
N GLU A 57 7.05 30.03 -1.15
CA GLU A 57 8.13 30.21 -0.17
C GLU A 57 8.63 28.89 0.39
N LEU A 58 7.70 27.96 0.65
CA LEU A 58 8.04 26.61 1.06
C LEU A 58 8.83 25.87 -0.05
N LEU A 59 8.43 26.03 -1.30
CA LEU A 59 9.14 25.47 -2.45
C LEU A 59 10.56 26.01 -2.56
N ASP A 60 10.79 27.31 -2.28
CA ASP A 60 12.13 27.89 -2.28
C ASP A 60 13.04 27.26 -1.20
N ILE A 61 12.48 26.93 -0.05
CA ILE A 61 13.19 26.19 1.01
C ILE A 61 13.50 24.76 0.53
N CYS A 62 12.52 24.05 -0.03
CA CYS A 62 12.70 22.69 -0.52
C CYS A 62 13.75 22.61 -1.64
N ALA A 63 13.70 23.52 -2.60
CA ALA A 63 14.69 23.63 -3.68
C ALA A 63 16.12 23.86 -3.15
N LYS A 64 16.25 24.72 -2.12
CA LYS A 64 17.55 25.03 -1.50
C LYS A 64 18.21 23.82 -0.86
N TYR A 65 17.41 22.90 -0.30
CA TYR A 65 17.90 21.74 0.47
C TYR A 65 17.68 20.41 -0.26
N ASP A 66 17.29 20.45 -1.54
CA ASP A 66 16.99 19.27 -2.37
C ASP A 66 15.97 18.32 -1.70
N MET A 67 14.92 18.91 -1.15
CA MET A 67 13.88 18.19 -0.42
C MET A 67 12.70 17.87 -1.35
N THR A 68 12.17 16.66 -1.23
CA THR A 68 10.92 16.24 -1.88
C THR A 68 9.72 16.66 -1.03
N ILE A 69 8.62 17.10 -1.67
CA ILE A 69 7.35 17.32 -0.99
C ILE A 69 6.43 16.11 -1.21
N SER A 70 5.97 15.51 -0.12
CA SER A 70 4.80 14.63 -0.12
C SER A 70 3.56 15.48 0.10
N LEU A 71 2.76 15.66 -0.95
CA LEU A 71 1.50 16.40 -0.89
C LEU A 71 0.43 15.51 -0.26
N GLY A 72 0.19 15.73 1.03
CA GLY A 72 -0.71 14.93 1.85
C GLY A 72 -2.17 15.13 1.47
N ASP A 73 -2.95 14.06 1.55
CA ASP A 73 -4.37 14.00 1.28
C ASP A 73 -5.20 14.22 2.55
N ALA A 74 -5.42 15.49 2.91
CA ALA A 74 -6.22 15.87 4.07
C ALA A 74 -7.65 15.28 4.01
N LEU A 75 -8.19 15.15 2.80
CA LEU A 75 -9.55 14.71 2.53
C LEU A 75 -9.62 13.27 1.99
N ARG A 76 -8.61 12.42 2.29
CA ARG A 76 -8.73 10.99 1.98
C ARG A 76 -9.96 10.38 2.65
N PRO A 77 -10.66 9.44 1.99
CA PRO A 77 -11.82 8.78 2.59
C PRO A 77 -11.40 7.88 3.76
N GLY A 78 -12.19 7.91 4.84
CA GLY A 78 -12.03 7.05 6.02
C GLY A 78 -13.05 5.92 6.09
N SER A 79 -13.89 5.79 5.06
CA SER A 79 -14.82 4.68 4.84
C SER A 79 -15.02 4.48 3.34
N ILE A 80 -15.45 3.27 2.95
CA ILE A 80 -15.76 3.00 1.54
C ILE A 80 -16.92 3.85 1.01
N ASN A 81 -17.85 4.27 1.89
CA ASN A 81 -18.96 5.16 1.50
C ASN A 81 -18.49 6.56 1.09
N ASP A 82 -17.39 7.03 1.66
CA ASP A 82 -16.89 8.39 1.45
C ASP A 82 -15.87 8.46 0.30
N SER A 83 -15.53 7.30 -0.32
CA SER A 83 -14.56 7.25 -1.40
C SER A 83 -15.10 7.87 -2.68
N THR A 84 -14.20 8.46 -3.47
CA THR A 84 -14.49 9.09 -4.77
C THR A 84 -15.52 10.23 -4.69
N ASP A 85 -15.71 10.81 -3.50
CA ASP A 85 -16.64 11.92 -3.30
C ASP A 85 -16.08 13.26 -3.81
N ALA A 86 -16.93 14.27 -3.80
CA ALA A 86 -16.54 15.62 -4.22
C ALA A 86 -15.40 16.23 -3.39
N ASN A 87 -15.27 15.83 -2.12
CA ASN A 87 -14.21 16.29 -1.23
C ASN A 87 -12.84 15.74 -1.67
N GLN A 88 -12.76 14.41 -1.88
CA GLN A 88 -11.55 13.75 -2.35
C GLN A 88 -11.11 14.29 -3.71
N ILE A 89 -12.03 14.41 -4.66
CA ILE A 89 -11.72 14.87 -6.03
C ILE A 89 -11.32 16.35 -6.04
N LYS A 90 -11.97 17.19 -5.25
CA LYS A 90 -11.61 18.62 -5.14
C LYS A 90 -10.18 18.81 -4.65
N GLU A 91 -9.79 18.06 -3.62
CA GLU A 91 -8.41 18.10 -3.13
C GLU A 91 -7.42 17.56 -4.18
N LEU A 92 -7.73 16.46 -4.84
CA LEU A 92 -6.87 15.89 -5.88
C LEU A 92 -6.58 16.89 -7.02
N ILE A 93 -7.58 17.66 -7.44
CA ILE A 93 -7.39 18.73 -8.44
C ILE A 93 -6.41 19.79 -7.91
N ALA A 94 -6.57 20.23 -6.66
CA ALA A 94 -5.65 21.19 -6.05
C ALA A 94 -4.22 20.63 -5.96
N LEU A 95 -4.04 19.37 -5.58
CA LEU A 95 -2.74 18.70 -5.54
C LEU A 95 -2.08 18.66 -6.93
N GLY A 96 -2.84 18.45 -7.99
CA GLY A 96 -2.36 18.52 -9.37
C GLY A 96 -1.82 19.89 -9.76
N GLU A 97 -2.50 20.96 -9.35
CA GLU A 97 -2.02 22.33 -9.62
C GLU A 97 -0.78 22.68 -8.79
N LEU A 98 -0.73 22.27 -7.53
CA LEU A 98 0.44 22.45 -6.66
C LEU A 98 1.66 21.68 -7.21
N THR A 99 1.45 20.52 -7.80
CA THR A 99 2.50 19.72 -8.46
C THR A 99 3.18 20.52 -9.58
N LYS A 100 2.41 21.18 -10.45
CA LYS A 100 2.99 22.05 -11.52
C LYS A 100 3.83 23.19 -10.94
N ARG A 101 3.37 23.80 -9.84
CA ARG A 101 4.12 24.88 -9.18
C ARG A 101 5.45 24.36 -8.63
N ALA A 102 5.44 23.18 -7.97
CA ALA A 102 6.64 22.56 -7.44
C ALA A 102 7.67 22.25 -8.57
N TRP A 103 7.22 21.62 -9.64
CA TRP A 103 8.09 21.27 -10.77
C TRP A 103 8.71 22.51 -11.45
N LYS A 104 8.00 23.64 -11.54
CA LYS A 104 8.57 24.89 -12.05
C LYS A 104 9.75 25.40 -11.21
N LYS A 105 9.81 25.01 -9.94
CA LYS A 105 10.91 25.34 -9.01
C LYS A 105 11.91 24.17 -8.83
N ASN A 106 11.82 23.14 -9.66
CA ASN A 106 12.65 21.92 -9.61
C ASN A 106 12.52 21.14 -8.28
N VAL A 107 11.36 21.22 -7.62
CA VAL A 107 11.07 20.46 -6.42
C VAL A 107 10.31 19.19 -6.79
N GLN A 108 10.80 18.03 -6.34
CA GLN A 108 10.16 16.74 -6.53
C GLN A 108 8.91 16.64 -5.67
N VAL A 109 7.90 15.92 -6.19
CA VAL A 109 6.61 15.75 -5.54
C VAL A 109 6.21 14.29 -5.51
N ILE A 110 5.65 13.86 -4.39
CA ILE A 110 4.85 12.63 -4.25
C ILE A 110 3.43 13.08 -3.89
N ILE A 111 2.41 12.50 -4.52
CA ILE A 111 1.01 12.75 -4.17
C ILE A 111 0.54 11.64 -3.23
N GLU A 112 -0.01 11.98 -2.08
CA GLU A 112 -0.70 11.02 -1.22
C GLU A 112 -2.14 10.81 -1.70
N GLY A 113 -2.67 9.63 -1.44
CA GLY A 113 -3.96 9.23 -1.99
C GLY A 113 -4.77 8.32 -1.06
N PRO A 114 -5.90 7.80 -1.57
CA PRO A 114 -7.00 7.32 -0.75
C PRO A 114 -6.62 6.17 0.18
N GLY A 115 -7.31 6.17 1.34
CA GLY A 115 -7.31 5.09 2.31
C GLY A 115 -8.42 4.08 2.02
N HIS A 116 -9.61 4.27 2.60
CA HIS A 116 -10.74 3.36 2.37
C HIS A 116 -11.36 3.59 0.98
N MET A 117 -11.54 2.51 0.21
CA MET A 117 -12.11 2.61 -1.13
C MET A 117 -12.67 1.26 -1.57
N ALA A 118 -13.90 1.24 -2.11
CA ALA A 118 -14.47 0.04 -2.69
C ALA A 118 -13.60 -0.49 -3.85
N LEU A 119 -13.47 -1.80 -3.93
CA LEU A 119 -12.54 -2.47 -4.84
C LEU A 119 -12.72 -2.07 -6.30
N ASN A 120 -13.96 -1.88 -6.73
CA ASN A 120 -14.33 -1.48 -8.10
C ASN A 120 -14.03 -0.01 -8.44
N GLU A 121 -13.66 0.82 -7.46
CA GLU A 121 -13.35 2.24 -7.67
C GLU A 121 -11.84 2.49 -7.80
N ILE A 122 -11.00 1.54 -7.39
CA ILE A 122 -9.55 1.73 -7.27
C ILE A 122 -8.91 2.06 -8.62
N GLU A 123 -9.19 1.28 -9.66
CA GLU A 123 -8.61 1.49 -11.00
C GLU A 123 -8.92 2.92 -11.50
N ALA A 124 -10.17 3.34 -11.43
CA ALA A 124 -10.60 4.66 -11.88
C ALA A 124 -9.88 5.78 -11.13
N ASN A 125 -9.70 5.63 -9.81
CA ASN A 125 -8.99 6.61 -8.99
C ASN A 125 -7.49 6.69 -9.31
N MET A 126 -6.83 5.57 -9.59
CA MET A 126 -5.43 5.55 -10.02
C MET A 126 -5.25 6.28 -11.35
N LEU A 127 -6.09 5.96 -12.33
CA LEU A 127 -6.07 6.61 -13.64
C LEU A 127 -6.39 8.11 -13.56
N LEU A 128 -7.35 8.48 -12.71
CA LEU A 128 -7.73 9.87 -12.49
C LEU A 128 -6.58 10.68 -11.91
N GLN A 129 -5.89 10.14 -10.88
CA GLN A 129 -4.71 10.79 -10.30
C GLN A 129 -3.63 11.03 -11.36
N LYS A 130 -3.28 10.02 -12.15
CA LYS A 130 -2.27 10.16 -13.20
C LYS A 130 -2.62 11.26 -14.20
N LYS A 131 -3.90 11.44 -14.51
CA LYS A 131 -4.36 12.51 -15.39
C LYS A 131 -4.33 13.88 -14.73
N LEU A 132 -4.93 14.01 -13.54
CA LEU A 132 -5.05 15.29 -12.83
C LEU A 132 -3.71 15.78 -12.28
N CYS A 133 -2.84 14.85 -11.84
CA CYS A 133 -1.53 15.17 -11.27
C CYS A 133 -0.36 14.95 -12.25
N HIS A 134 -0.64 14.93 -13.56
CA HIS A 134 0.36 14.96 -14.64
C HIS A 134 1.38 13.82 -14.60
N GLY A 135 0.98 12.64 -14.11
CA GLY A 135 1.85 11.48 -13.98
C GLY A 135 2.75 11.48 -12.74
N ALA A 136 2.56 12.42 -11.82
CA ALA A 136 3.31 12.44 -10.55
C ALA A 136 3.21 11.12 -9.80
N PRO A 137 4.27 10.71 -9.06
CA PRO A 137 4.24 9.53 -8.22
C PRO A 137 3.07 9.56 -7.23
N PHE A 138 2.39 8.42 -7.06
CA PHE A 138 1.21 8.27 -6.23
C PHE A 138 1.45 7.31 -5.08
N TYR A 139 1.27 7.80 -3.85
CA TYR A 139 1.44 7.07 -2.61
C TYR A 139 0.06 6.87 -1.95
N VAL A 140 -0.42 5.63 -1.87
CA VAL A 140 -1.76 5.33 -1.39
C VAL A 140 -1.73 4.62 -0.03
N LEU A 141 -2.73 4.90 0.81
CA LEU A 141 -2.93 4.26 2.11
C LEU A 141 -3.82 3.01 1.94
N GLY A 142 -3.23 1.93 1.52
CA GLY A 142 -3.94 0.70 1.16
C GLY A 142 -4.12 0.60 -0.36
N PRO A 143 -5.35 0.81 -0.91
CA PRO A 143 -6.63 1.10 -0.23
C PRO A 143 -7.23 -0.07 0.56
N LEU A 144 -7.93 0.25 1.66
CA LEU A 144 -8.69 -0.71 2.43
C LEU A 144 -10.04 -0.94 1.73
N VAL A 145 -10.28 -2.17 1.28
CA VAL A 145 -11.42 -2.50 0.39
C VAL A 145 -12.73 -2.81 1.12
N THR A 146 -12.71 -2.84 2.45
CA THR A 146 -13.88 -3.03 3.30
C THR A 146 -13.63 -2.47 4.69
N ASP A 147 -14.70 -2.01 5.37
CA ASP A 147 -14.64 -1.39 6.69
C ASP A 147 -14.98 -2.38 7.84
N VAL A 148 -15.35 -3.62 7.52
CA VAL A 148 -15.85 -4.58 8.50
C VAL A 148 -14.80 -5.58 9.02
N ALA A 149 -13.53 -5.29 8.81
CA ALA A 149 -12.45 -6.20 9.15
C ALA A 149 -11.41 -5.64 10.16
N PRO A 150 -11.82 -5.04 11.30
CA PRO A 150 -10.89 -4.58 12.33
C PRO A 150 -9.99 -5.73 12.80
N GLY A 151 -8.68 -5.48 12.91
CA GLY A 151 -7.68 -6.51 13.21
C GLY A 151 -7.12 -7.22 11.97
N TYR A 152 -7.71 -6.98 10.80
CA TYR A 152 -7.29 -7.55 9.50
C TYR A 152 -7.07 -6.46 8.44
N ASP A 153 -6.91 -5.20 8.84
CA ASP A 153 -6.76 -4.08 7.94
C ASP A 153 -5.53 -4.19 7.02
N HIS A 154 -4.47 -4.87 7.46
CA HIS A 154 -3.31 -5.22 6.63
C HIS A 154 -3.68 -6.14 5.46
N ILE A 155 -4.68 -7.02 5.61
CA ILE A 155 -5.17 -7.90 4.53
C ILE A 155 -6.03 -7.08 3.56
N THR A 156 -6.99 -6.29 4.07
CA THR A 156 -7.85 -5.46 3.22
C THR A 156 -7.05 -4.45 2.42
N SER A 157 -6.01 -3.87 3.04
CA SER A 157 -5.03 -2.99 2.42
C SER A 157 -4.18 -3.70 1.35
N ALA A 158 -3.74 -4.94 1.61
CA ALA A 158 -2.98 -5.70 0.63
C ALA A 158 -3.80 -6.02 -0.63
N ILE A 159 -5.08 -6.34 -0.47
CA ILE A 159 -5.99 -6.58 -1.60
C ILE A 159 -6.11 -5.31 -2.46
N GLY A 160 -6.45 -4.18 -1.86
CA GLY A 160 -6.59 -2.91 -2.57
C GLY A 160 -5.26 -2.39 -3.11
N GLY A 161 -4.19 -2.56 -2.34
CA GLY A 161 -2.84 -2.16 -2.73
C GLY A 161 -2.32 -2.89 -3.96
N ALA A 162 -2.59 -4.19 -4.10
CA ALA A 162 -2.22 -4.94 -5.28
C ALA A 162 -2.91 -4.39 -6.53
N ILE A 163 -4.20 -4.05 -6.44
CA ILE A 163 -4.96 -3.43 -7.52
C ILE A 163 -4.43 -2.03 -7.81
N ALA A 164 -4.29 -1.19 -6.78
CA ALA A 164 -3.80 0.17 -6.94
C ALA A 164 -2.42 0.22 -7.62
N ALA A 165 -1.48 -0.62 -7.16
CA ALA A 165 -0.14 -0.68 -7.74
C ALA A 165 -0.15 -1.22 -9.18
N THR A 166 -1.08 -2.11 -9.54
CA THR A 166 -1.25 -2.58 -10.91
C THR A 166 -1.68 -1.46 -11.86
N TYR A 167 -2.54 -0.55 -11.38
CA TYR A 167 -3.13 0.52 -12.19
C TYR A 167 -2.49 1.90 -12.03
N GLY A 168 -1.43 2.04 -11.24
CA GLY A 168 -0.68 3.30 -11.26
C GLY A 168 -0.19 3.85 -9.93
N ALA A 169 -0.49 3.24 -8.80
CA ALA A 169 0.18 3.62 -7.55
C ALA A 169 1.67 3.23 -7.63
N ASP A 170 2.53 4.13 -7.18
CA ASP A 170 3.99 3.95 -7.19
C ASP A 170 4.50 3.53 -5.82
N PHE A 171 3.81 3.94 -4.76
CA PHE A 171 4.12 3.61 -3.37
C PHE A 171 2.89 3.09 -2.64
N LEU A 172 3.07 2.08 -1.83
CA LEU A 172 2.04 1.54 -0.95
C LEU A 172 2.42 1.81 0.51
N CYS A 173 1.58 2.55 1.24
CA CYS A 173 1.68 2.65 2.68
C CYS A 173 1.26 1.32 3.30
N TYR A 174 2.09 0.74 4.16
CA TYR A 174 1.66 -0.45 4.89
C TYR A 174 0.62 -0.08 5.96
N VAL A 175 -0.33 -0.97 6.13
CA VAL A 175 -1.34 -0.90 7.19
C VAL A 175 -1.13 -2.10 8.11
N THR A 176 -1.28 -1.89 9.42
CA THR A 176 -1.04 -2.94 10.41
C THR A 176 -2.35 -3.61 10.85
N PRO A 177 -2.31 -4.82 11.45
CA PRO A 177 -3.48 -5.40 12.10
C PRO A 177 -4.08 -4.52 13.20
N ALA A 178 -3.26 -3.63 13.78
CA ALA A 178 -3.67 -2.74 14.88
C ALA A 178 -4.38 -1.47 14.40
N GLU A 179 -4.46 -1.22 13.10
CA GLU A 179 -5.10 -0.03 12.53
C GLU A 179 -6.52 0.13 13.09
N HIS A 180 -6.92 1.37 13.40
CA HIS A 180 -8.20 1.73 14.05
C HIS A 180 -8.42 1.16 15.47
N LEU A 181 -7.49 0.35 16.03
CA LEU A 181 -7.68 -0.31 17.31
C LEU A 181 -6.71 0.17 18.39
N ARG A 182 -5.42 0.29 18.08
CA ARG A 182 -4.37 0.69 19.03
C ARG A 182 -3.09 1.10 18.31
N LEU A 183 -2.13 1.64 19.07
CA LEU A 183 -0.77 1.85 18.54
C LEU A 183 -0.12 0.50 18.20
N PRO A 184 0.43 0.31 16.98
CA PRO A 184 1.06 -0.94 16.59
C PRO A 184 2.35 -1.22 17.38
N ASN A 185 2.59 -2.49 17.69
CA ASN A 185 3.88 -2.98 18.15
C ASN A 185 4.74 -3.46 16.95
N LEU A 186 5.95 -3.97 17.23
CA LEU A 186 6.88 -4.41 16.18
C LEU A 186 6.34 -5.58 15.35
N GLU A 187 5.61 -6.52 15.97
CA GLU A 187 5.02 -7.65 15.25
C GLU A 187 3.89 -7.19 14.34
N ASP A 188 3.03 -6.27 14.80
CA ASP A 188 2.00 -5.67 13.97
C ASP A 188 2.61 -4.96 12.74
N MET A 189 3.70 -4.20 12.97
CA MET A 189 4.41 -3.51 11.88
C MET A 189 5.01 -4.50 10.88
N LYS A 190 5.64 -5.57 11.35
CA LYS A 190 6.19 -6.64 10.51
C LYS A 190 5.10 -7.30 9.66
N GLU A 191 3.96 -7.64 10.28
CA GLU A 191 2.80 -8.22 9.59
C GLU A 191 2.29 -7.30 8.46
N GLY A 192 2.11 -6.01 8.76
CA GLY A 192 1.68 -5.02 7.77
C GLY A 192 2.67 -4.84 6.62
N ILE A 193 3.98 -4.79 6.93
CA ILE A 193 5.03 -4.67 5.90
C ILE A 193 5.04 -5.89 4.99
N VAL A 194 4.94 -7.10 5.55
CA VAL A 194 4.92 -8.34 4.75
C VAL A 194 3.68 -8.40 3.86
N ALA A 195 2.50 -8.06 4.40
CA ALA A 195 1.26 -8.00 3.61
C ALA A 195 1.39 -7.04 2.43
N THR A 196 1.95 -5.84 2.67
CA THR A 196 2.16 -4.83 1.63
C THR A 196 3.21 -5.26 0.60
N LYS A 197 4.29 -5.94 1.01
CA LYS A 197 5.26 -6.52 0.07
C LYS A 197 4.64 -7.59 -0.82
N ILE A 198 3.72 -8.41 -0.30
CA ILE A 198 2.98 -9.40 -1.08
C ILE A 198 2.13 -8.67 -2.15
N ALA A 199 1.41 -7.62 -1.76
CA ALA A 199 0.61 -6.81 -2.67
C ALA A 199 1.46 -6.17 -3.79
N ALA A 200 2.58 -5.56 -3.43
CA ALA A 200 3.51 -4.93 -4.37
C ALA A 200 4.09 -5.96 -5.35
N HIS A 201 4.54 -7.13 -4.86
CA HIS A 201 5.06 -8.19 -5.70
C HIS A 201 4.01 -8.73 -6.68
N ALA A 202 2.77 -8.93 -6.24
CA ALA A 202 1.67 -9.34 -7.11
C ALA A 202 1.43 -8.33 -8.24
N ALA A 203 1.47 -7.03 -7.92
CA ALA A 203 1.36 -5.96 -8.91
C ALA A 203 2.56 -5.92 -9.87
N ASP A 204 3.77 -6.16 -9.39
CA ASP A 204 4.98 -6.20 -10.23
C ASP A 204 4.91 -7.35 -11.25
N ILE A 205 4.39 -8.50 -10.85
CA ILE A 205 4.11 -9.61 -11.79
C ILE A 205 3.08 -9.19 -12.84
N ALA A 206 1.99 -8.55 -12.43
CA ALA A 206 0.93 -8.10 -13.32
C ALA A 206 1.42 -7.05 -14.33
N LYS A 207 2.28 -6.13 -13.89
CA LYS A 207 2.93 -5.11 -14.74
C LYS A 207 4.06 -5.66 -15.61
N GLY A 208 4.48 -6.91 -15.45
CA GLY A 208 5.60 -7.50 -16.17
C GLY A 208 6.98 -6.93 -15.79
N ILE A 209 7.14 -6.48 -14.54
CA ILE A 209 8.41 -5.98 -14.05
C ILE A 209 9.47 -7.09 -14.12
N LYS A 210 10.62 -6.75 -14.69
CA LYS A 210 11.73 -7.69 -14.89
C LYS A 210 12.17 -8.31 -13.55
N GLY A 211 12.23 -9.63 -13.50
CA GLY A 211 12.67 -10.38 -12.34
C GLY A 211 11.52 -10.81 -11.40
N ALA A 212 10.34 -10.18 -11.47
CA ALA A 212 9.24 -10.51 -10.58
C ALA A 212 8.74 -11.95 -10.79
N ARG A 213 8.36 -12.30 -12.01
CA ARG A 213 7.92 -13.66 -12.37
C ARG A 213 9.02 -14.71 -12.22
N GLU A 214 10.24 -14.35 -12.48
CA GLU A 214 11.40 -15.24 -12.31
C GLU A 214 11.61 -15.64 -10.85
N TRP A 215 11.31 -14.77 -9.92
CA TRP A 215 11.36 -15.10 -8.49
C TRP A 215 10.31 -16.18 -8.14
N ASP A 216 9.07 -16.02 -8.60
CA ASP A 216 8.02 -17.05 -8.41
C ASP A 216 8.35 -18.37 -9.10
N ASN A 217 8.95 -18.32 -10.29
CA ASN A 217 9.38 -19.52 -11.01
C ASN A 217 10.46 -20.29 -10.22
N LYS A 218 11.41 -19.59 -9.59
CA LYS A 218 12.41 -20.21 -8.71
C LYS A 218 11.75 -20.86 -7.49
N MET A 219 10.80 -20.18 -6.84
CA MET A 219 10.03 -20.73 -5.73
C MET A 219 9.25 -21.97 -6.18
N SER A 220 8.58 -21.90 -7.34
CA SER A 220 7.81 -23.03 -7.89
C SER A 220 8.68 -24.23 -8.19
N LYS A 221 9.91 -24.01 -8.72
CA LYS A 221 10.87 -25.07 -8.94
C LYS A 221 11.32 -25.70 -7.62
N ALA A 222 11.69 -24.90 -6.63
CA ALA A 222 12.07 -25.39 -5.30
C ALA A 222 10.94 -26.22 -4.67
N ARG A 223 9.67 -25.81 -4.85
CA ARG A 223 8.51 -26.58 -4.42
C ARG A 223 8.36 -27.91 -5.16
N ALA A 224 8.58 -27.94 -6.47
CA ALA A 224 8.54 -29.17 -7.26
C ALA A 224 9.64 -30.14 -6.84
N ASP A 225 10.82 -29.61 -6.54
CA ASP A 225 11.98 -30.40 -6.08
C ASP A 225 11.89 -30.77 -4.60
N ILE A 226 10.93 -30.24 -3.85
CA ILE A 226 10.78 -30.38 -2.38
C ILE A 226 12.04 -29.88 -1.65
N ASP A 227 12.66 -28.84 -2.18
CA ASP A 227 13.84 -28.19 -1.62
C ASP A 227 13.42 -27.09 -0.62
N TRP A 228 13.28 -27.48 0.63
CA TRP A 228 12.81 -26.62 1.72
C TRP A 228 13.76 -25.45 1.99
N ASP A 229 15.06 -25.66 1.88
CA ASP A 229 16.04 -24.60 2.17
C ASP A 229 15.98 -23.50 1.12
N THR A 230 15.87 -23.87 -0.14
CA THR A 230 15.67 -22.90 -1.23
C THR A 230 14.31 -22.20 -1.12
N MET A 231 13.22 -22.93 -0.77
CA MET A 231 11.91 -22.29 -0.53
C MET A 231 11.99 -21.25 0.59
N PHE A 232 12.67 -21.55 1.69
CA PHE A 232 12.82 -20.59 2.79
C PHE A 232 13.70 -19.39 2.40
N ALA A 233 14.77 -19.61 1.65
CA ALA A 233 15.65 -18.55 1.18
C ALA A 233 14.94 -17.57 0.23
N LEU A 234 13.97 -18.06 -0.55
CA LEU A 234 13.18 -17.27 -1.48
C LEU A 234 11.94 -16.64 -0.86
N ALA A 235 11.53 -17.04 0.36
CA ALA A 235 10.33 -16.53 0.99
C ALA A 235 10.44 -15.06 1.35
N LEU A 236 9.34 -14.30 1.24
CA LEU A 236 9.26 -12.89 1.71
C LEU A 236 9.49 -12.77 3.22
N GLU A 237 9.10 -13.79 3.98
CA GLU A 237 9.35 -13.92 5.42
C GLU A 237 9.88 -15.32 5.75
N PRO A 238 11.19 -15.56 5.64
CA PRO A 238 11.81 -16.87 5.86
C PRO A 238 11.61 -17.43 7.27
N GLU A 239 11.65 -16.55 8.28
CA GLU A 239 11.53 -16.95 9.69
C GLU A 239 10.15 -17.54 10.01
N LYS A 240 9.07 -16.91 9.56
CA LYS A 240 7.70 -17.41 9.74
C LYS A 240 7.52 -18.75 9.03
N ALA A 241 8.01 -18.87 7.80
CA ALA A 241 7.94 -20.10 7.03
C ALA A 241 8.68 -21.26 7.71
N ARG A 242 9.91 -21.03 8.20
CA ARG A 242 10.69 -22.02 8.96
C ARG A 242 10.01 -22.43 10.25
N ARG A 243 9.48 -21.46 11.02
CA ARG A 243 8.75 -21.71 12.27
C ARG A 243 7.55 -22.61 12.03
N TYR A 244 6.69 -22.29 11.08
CA TYR A 244 5.49 -23.07 10.75
C TYR A 244 5.83 -24.51 10.33
N ARG A 245 6.91 -24.68 9.57
CA ARG A 245 7.37 -26.04 9.24
C ARG A 245 7.89 -26.80 10.47
N ALA A 246 8.61 -26.10 11.37
CA ALA A 246 9.17 -26.71 12.57
C ALA A 246 8.10 -27.12 13.61
N GLU A 247 6.98 -26.38 13.67
CA GLU A 247 5.86 -26.67 14.60
C GLU A 247 5.16 -28.01 14.30
N SER A 248 5.27 -28.51 13.08
CA SER A 248 4.61 -29.74 12.66
C SER A 248 5.54 -30.56 11.76
N LYS A 249 6.41 -31.36 12.37
CA LYS A 249 7.34 -32.24 11.65
C LYS A 249 6.61 -33.46 11.09
N PRO A 250 6.71 -33.72 9.79
CA PRO A 250 6.19 -34.96 9.20
C PRO A 250 7.03 -36.18 9.60
N HIS A 251 6.52 -37.40 9.32
CA HIS A 251 7.23 -38.65 9.53
C HIS A 251 8.45 -38.81 8.59
N ASP A 252 8.42 -38.15 7.44
CA ASP A 252 9.52 -38.06 6.49
C ASP A 252 9.94 -36.59 6.27
N GLU A 253 11.18 -36.37 5.88
CA GLU A 253 11.70 -35.02 5.64
C GLU A 253 11.23 -34.43 4.30
N GLU A 254 10.73 -35.24 3.40
CA GLU A 254 10.37 -34.83 2.04
C GLU A 254 8.99 -34.18 1.97
N SER A 255 8.01 -34.58 2.77
CA SER A 255 6.64 -34.05 2.71
C SER A 255 6.33 -33.11 3.86
N CYS A 256 5.25 -32.35 3.73
CA CYS A 256 4.65 -31.62 4.86
C CYS A 256 3.50 -32.47 5.47
N THR A 257 3.08 -32.12 6.67
CA THR A 257 1.99 -32.80 7.37
C THR A 257 0.61 -32.59 6.73
N MET A 258 0.45 -31.64 5.82
CA MET A 258 -0.83 -31.35 5.14
C MET A 258 -1.29 -32.56 4.30
N CYS A 259 -0.41 -33.10 3.48
CA CYS A 259 -0.70 -34.26 2.60
C CYS A 259 -0.06 -35.57 3.09
N GLY A 260 1.02 -35.49 3.88
CA GLY A 260 1.77 -36.63 4.35
C GLY A 260 2.20 -37.53 3.20
N LYS A 261 1.95 -38.84 3.34
CA LYS A 261 2.28 -39.85 2.32
C LYS A 261 1.60 -39.63 0.97
N MET A 262 0.48 -38.91 0.93
CA MET A 262 -0.29 -38.59 -0.29
C MET A 262 0.13 -37.30 -0.94
N CYS A 263 1.33 -36.78 -0.70
CA CYS A 263 1.84 -35.55 -1.27
C CYS A 263 1.90 -35.64 -2.80
N SER A 264 1.11 -34.81 -3.49
CA SER A 264 1.05 -34.79 -4.96
C SER A 264 2.39 -34.45 -5.60
N MET A 265 3.16 -33.52 -5.03
CA MET A 265 4.47 -33.14 -5.55
C MET A 265 5.45 -34.32 -5.48
N ARG A 266 5.51 -35.01 -4.34
CA ARG A 266 6.31 -36.21 -4.15
C ARG A 266 5.89 -37.31 -5.11
N THR A 267 4.59 -37.62 -5.19
CA THR A 267 4.03 -38.64 -6.07
C THR A 267 4.41 -38.37 -7.52
N MET A 268 4.17 -37.15 -8.02
CA MET A 268 4.48 -36.80 -9.40
C MET A 268 5.97 -36.82 -9.70
N LYS A 269 6.82 -36.36 -8.76
CA LYS A 269 8.28 -36.39 -8.90
C LYS A 269 8.77 -37.83 -9.08
N LYS A 270 8.31 -38.78 -8.24
CA LYS A 270 8.69 -40.20 -8.33
C LYS A 270 8.21 -40.84 -9.64
N ILE A 271 6.94 -40.65 -10.01
CA ILE A 271 6.38 -41.23 -11.25
C ILE A 271 7.10 -40.70 -12.49
N LEU A 272 7.35 -39.39 -12.56
CA LEU A 272 8.03 -38.79 -13.72
C LEU A 272 9.52 -39.19 -13.82
N ASN A 273 10.12 -39.58 -12.69
CA ASN A 273 11.47 -40.15 -12.66
C ASN A 273 11.49 -41.63 -12.99
N GLY A 274 10.34 -42.28 -13.22
CA GLY A 274 10.24 -43.72 -13.49
C GLY A 274 10.38 -44.61 -12.23
N GLU A 275 10.18 -44.02 -11.05
CA GLU A 275 10.21 -44.75 -9.79
C GLU A 275 8.87 -45.43 -9.53
N ASP A 276 8.90 -46.68 -9.07
CA ASP A 276 7.69 -47.40 -8.61
C ASP A 276 7.16 -46.78 -7.32
N LEU A 277 5.90 -46.36 -7.32
CA LEU A 277 5.23 -45.80 -6.17
C LEU A 277 4.04 -46.68 -5.74
N ASN A 278 4.06 -47.16 -4.51
CA ASN A 278 2.90 -47.79 -3.89
C ASN A 278 2.28 -46.83 -2.85
N ILE A 279 1.34 -45.99 -3.31
CA ILE A 279 0.68 -44.95 -2.50
C ILE A 279 0.05 -45.52 -1.19
N LEU A 280 -0.26 -46.81 -1.16
CA LEU A 280 -0.88 -47.45 -0.01
C LEU A 280 0.14 -48.03 0.98
N ARG A 281 1.39 -48.23 0.58
CA ARG A 281 2.45 -48.85 1.40
C ARG A 281 3.57 -47.85 1.78
N ASP A 282 3.84 -46.86 0.95
CA ASP A 282 4.86 -45.83 1.14
C ASP A 282 4.26 -44.56 1.80
#